data_9a14fde4cda17d5be1f5ec8a33fc2374
#
_entry.id   9a14fde4cda17d5be1f5ec8a33fc2374
#
_cell.length_a   1.000
_cell.length_b   1.000
_cell.length_c   1.000
_cell.angle_alpha   90.00
_cell.angle_beta   90.00
_cell.angle_gamma   90.00
#
_symmetry.space_group_name_H-M   'P 1'
#
loop_
_entity.id
_entity.type
_entity.pdbx_description
1 polymer ?
#
loop_
_entity_poly.entity_id
_entity_poly.type
_entity_poly.pdbx_seq_one_letter_code
_entity_poly.pdbx_strand_id
1 'polypeptide(L)'
;TNIDEMALNALSSDPELEVKIISQVEPDPMVDPMVDPMANPMGNPRGVLSSVHVSYTPNAGRIKVKSLPCEEFLINREATSLEDAIFTGHRRMATVSELIIMGYDRELVESKATGASRLSTNVERRERRNNQLDYGFRSQESEKLVEYVETYVKIDWDNDGVSELRRICCMGDDYEIVHNEAWSSPPFATFCPCPESHVFFGQSIYDLVGDIQKIKSNVLRNSLDSLSLSIHPRVAMVEGQVNIDDVTNTEIGAIIRQSAPGMVSPFNLPFVGKEAFPMLG
;
A
#
# COMPACT_ATOMS: atom_id res chain seq x y z
N THR A 1 -12.59 -0.08 -41.38
CA THR A 1 -14.03 -0.39 -41.56
C THR A 1 -14.67 0.87 -42.14
N ASN A 2 -15.35 0.75 -43.29
CA ASN A 2 -16.11 1.86 -43.82
C ASN A 2 -17.32 2.08 -42.92
N ILE A 3 -17.36 3.21 -42.27
CA ILE A 3 -18.44 3.61 -41.37
C ILE A 3 -19.16 4.79 -42.01
N ASP A 4 -20.49 4.68 -42.09
CA ASP A 4 -21.34 5.79 -42.53
C ASP A 4 -21.24 6.94 -41.54
N GLU A 5 -21.37 8.18 -42.06
CA GLU A 5 -21.32 9.41 -41.26
C GLU A 5 -22.41 9.41 -40.14
N MET A 6 -23.57 8.76 -40.40
CA MET A 6 -24.59 8.52 -39.41
C MET A 6 -24.12 7.56 -38.27
N ALA A 7 -23.39 6.52 -38.64
CA ALA A 7 -22.86 5.58 -37.66
C ALA A 7 -21.73 6.20 -36.84
N LEU A 8 -20.91 7.07 -37.45
CA LEU A 8 -19.87 7.83 -36.73
C LEU A 8 -20.47 8.79 -35.70
N ASN A 9 -21.54 9.52 -36.09
CA ASN A 9 -22.25 10.40 -35.17
C ASN A 9 -22.94 9.64 -34.05
N ALA A 10 -23.49 8.45 -34.33
CA ALA A 10 -24.06 7.58 -33.31
C ALA A 10 -23.02 7.06 -32.32
N LEU A 11 -21.83 6.68 -32.81
CA LEU A 11 -20.71 6.24 -31.96
C LEU A 11 -20.10 7.39 -31.13
N SER A 12 -20.03 8.60 -31.70
CA SER A 12 -19.51 9.76 -30.96
C SER A 12 -20.50 10.35 -29.93
N SER A 13 -21.78 9.99 -30.03
CA SER A 13 -22.79 10.39 -29.05
C SER A 13 -22.91 9.43 -27.86
N ASP A 14 -22.23 8.30 -27.89
CA ASP A 14 -22.22 7.35 -26.79
C ASP A 14 -21.19 7.78 -25.73
N PRO A 15 -21.61 8.17 -24.51
CA PRO A 15 -20.71 8.66 -23.47
C PRO A 15 -19.74 7.59 -22.94
N GLU A 16 -19.97 6.30 -23.25
CA GLU A 16 -19.08 5.21 -22.83
C GLU A 16 -17.95 4.91 -23.82
N LEU A 17 -17.96 5.56 -24.99
CA LEU A 17 -17.00 5.29 -26.06
C LEU A 17 -16.12 6.51 -26.34
N GLU A 18 -14.83 6.35 -26.11
CA GLU A 18 -13.84 7.34 -26.58
C GLU A 18 -13.47 7.02 -28.02
N VAL A 19 -14.02 7.80 -28.96
CA VAL A 19 -13.81 7.61 -30.41
C VAL A 19 -12.64 8.50 -30.88
N LYS A 20 -11.57 7.88 -31.38
CA LYS A 20 -10.40 8.57 -31.91
C LYS A 20 -10.30 8.34 -33.41
N ILE A 21 -10.50 9.38 -34.19
CA ILE A 21 -10.31 9.35 -35.68
C ILE A 21 -8.81 9.36 -35.97
N ILE A 22 -8.29 8.23 -36.51
CA ILE A 22 -6.86 8.10 -36.78
C ILE A 22 -6.50 8.64 -38.17
N SER A 23 -7.35 8.38 -39.15
CA SER A 23 -7.17 8.89 -40.52
C SER A 23 -8.51 9.01 -41.24
N GLN A 24 -8.63 10.03 -42.08
CA GLN A 24 -9.74 10.21 -42.97
C GLN A 24 -9.18 10.09 -44.41
N VAL A 25 -9.66 9.12 -45.15
CA VAL A 25 -9.25 8.95 -46.57
C VAL A 25 -10.28 9.67 -47.42
N GLU A 26 -9.84 10.75 -48.06
CA GLU A 26 -10.67 11.40 -49.06
C GLU A 26 -10.91 10.48 -50.25
N PRO A 27 -12.10 10.49 -50.87
CA PRO A 27 -12.39 9.71 -52.06
C PRO A 27 -11.49 10.14 -53.18
N ASP A 28 -10.96 9.16 -53.93
CA ASP A 28 -10.09 9.39 -55.07
C ASP A 28 -10.81 10.27 -56.11
N PRO A 29 -10.29 11.46 -56.50
CA PRO A 29 -10.94 12.36 -57.40
C PRO A 29 -11.01 11.84 -58.85
N MET A 30 -10.49 10.65 -59.16
CA MET A 30 -10.48 10.03 -60.49
C MET A 30 -11.61 9.02 -60.72
N VAL A 31 -12.60 8.88 -59.88
CA VAL A 31 -13.79 8.07 -60.18
C VAL A 31 -14.76 8.94 -60.99
N ASP A 32 -14.74 8.71 -62.30
CA ASP A 32 -15.53 9.38 -63.35
C ASP A 32 -17.04 9.47 -62.95
N PRO A 33 -17.65 10.69 -63.02
CA PRO A 33 -19.06 10.88 -62.65
C PRO A 33 -20.03 10.39 -63.76
N MET A 34 -19.57 9.68 -64.79
CA MET A 34 -20.37 9.18 -65.91
C MET A 34 -20.72 7.68 -65.73
N VAL A 35 -21.41 7.32 -64.68
CA VAL A 35 -22.13 6.05 -64.61
C VAL A 35 -23.61 6.35 -64.68
N ASP A 36 -24.17 5.96 -65.83
CA ASP A 36 -25.53 5.86 -66.32
C ASP A 36 -26.66 6.31 -65.36
N PRO A 37 -27.39 7.42 -65.66
CA PRO A 37 -28.50 7.92 -64.86
C PRO A 37 -29.72 6.99 -64.83
N MET A 38 -29.76 5.94 -65.65
CA MET A 38 -30.91 5.02 -65.75
C MET A 38 -30.86 3.81 -64.82
N ALA A 39 -29.76 3.55 -64.13
CA ALA A 39 -29.63 2.37 -63.32
C ALA A 39 -30.17 2.51 -61.87
N ASN A 40 -30.53 3.73 -61.43
CA ASN A 40 -31.08 3.91 -60.08
C ASN A 40 -32.06 5.06 -59.95
N PRO A 41 -33.40 4.85 -60.21
CA PRO A 41 -34.40 5.93 -60.20
C PRO A 41 -34.75 6.45 -58.78
N MET A 42 -34.19 5.91 -57.73
CA MET A 42 -34.27 6.44 -56.36
C MET A 42 -32.87 6.90 -55.90
N GLY A 43 -32.36 7.93 -56.57
CA GLY A 43 -31.11 8.56 -56.22
C GLY A 43 -31.11 9.09 -54.79
N ASN A 44 -30.63 8.31 -53.88
CA ASN A 44 -30.09 8.81 -52.62
C ASN A 44 -28.86 9.69 -53.01
N PRO A 45 -28.79 10.95 -52.61
CA PRO A 45 -27.59 11.74 -52.85
C PRO A 45 -26.44 10.96 -52.20
N ARG A 46 -25.56 10.43 -53.05
CA ARG A 46 -24.38 9.69 -52.59
C ARG A 46 -23.53 10.67 -51.77
N GLY A 47 -23.69 10.63 -50.47
CA GLY A 47 -22.73 11.18 -49.56
C GLY A 47 -21.38 10.53 -49.88
N VAL A 48 -20.37 11.33 -50.00
CA VAL A 48 -18.99 10.92 -50.25
C VAL A 48 -18.62 9.93 -49.14
N LEU A 49 -18.46 8.66 -49.51
CA LEU A 49 -18.05 7.63 -48.58
C LEU A 49 -16.56 7.82 -48.23
N SER A 50 -16.29 8.57 -47.22
CA SER A 50 -14.94 8.63 -46.65
C SER A 50 -14.69 7.37 -45.83
N SER A 51 -13.58 6.68 -46.08
CA SER A 51 -13.16 5.58 -45.22
C SER A 51 -12.47 6.18 -43.99
N VAL A 52 -13.08 6.00 -42.84
CA VAL A 52 -12.55 6.48 -41.56
C VAL A 52 -12.04 5.31 -40.73
N HIS A 53 -10.79 5.39 -40.33
CA HIS A 53 -10.26 4.47 -39.34
C HIS A 53 -10.58 4.99 -37.94
N VAL A 54 -11.45 4.27 -37.21
CA VAL A 54 -11.84 4.60 -35.87
C VAL A 54 -11.26 3.57 -34.93
N SER A 55 -10.49 3.98 -33.93
CA SER A 55 -10.17 3.16 -32.77
C SER A 55 -11.07 3.59 -31.61
N TYR A 56 -11.72 2.66 -30.99
CA TYR A 56 -12.45 2.91 -29.76
C TYR A 56 -11.90 2.03 -28.64
N THR A 57 -11.81 2.57 -27.47
CA THR A 57 -11.46 1.82 -26.27
C THR A 57 -12.72 1.73 -25.42
N PRO A 58 -13.36 0.55 -25.34
CA PRO A 58 -14.53 0.42 -24.49
C PRO A 58 -14.10 0.67 -23.04
N ASN A 59 -14.78 1.60 -22.37
CA ASN A 59 -14.57 1.88 -20.98
C ASN A 59 -15.17 0.73 -20.14
N ALA A 60 -14.50 -0.41 -20.15
CA ALA A 60 -14.83 -1.53 -19.31
C ALA A 60 -14.43 -1.21 -17.87
N GLY A 61 -15.32 -0.61 -17.11
CA GLY A 61 -15.14 -0.39 -15.68
C GLY A 61 -14.72 -1.68 -14.99
N ARG A 62 -13.67 -1.63 -14.16
CA ARG A 62 -13.21 -2.76 -13.34
C ARG A 62 -13.47 -2.48 -11.88
N ILE A 63 -14.15 -3.39 -11.21
CA ILE A 63 -14.14 -3.39 -9.74
C ILE A 63 -12.75 -3.80 -9.28
N LYS A 64 -12.05 -2.92 -8.57
CA LYS A 64 -10.72 -3.16 -8.03
C LYS A 64 -10.78 -3.11 -6.51
N VAL A 65 -10.51 -4.25 -5.88
CA VAL A 65 -10.39 -4.33 -4.42
C VAL A 65 -8.92 -4.14 -4.04
N LYS A 66 -8.66 -3.19 -3.13
CA LYS A 66 -7.33 -2.91 -2.60
C LYS A 66 -7.34 -3.09 -1.09
N SER A 67 -6.30 -3.71 -0.55
CA SER A 67 -6.06 -3.76 0.89
C SER A 67 -5.58 -2.40 1.38
N LEU A 68 -6.24 -1.87 2.41
CA LEU A 68 -5.87 -0.63 3.07
C LEU A 68 -5.12 -0.93 4.37
N PRO A 69 -3.96 -0.31 4.60
CA PRO A 69 -3.30 -0.36 5.90
C PRO A 69 -4.13 0.36 6.97
N CYS A 70 -4.13 -0.18 8.20
CA CYS A 70 -4.92 0.39 9.29
C CYS A 70 -4.55 1.85 9.60
N GLU A 71 -3.29 2.23 9.43
CA GLU A 71 -2.82 3.60 9.66
C GLU A 71 -3.27 4.61 8.57
N GLU A 72 -3.74 4.14 7.43
CA GLU A 72 -4.26 4.96 6.34
C GLU A 72 -5.79 5.03 6.37
N PHE A 73 -6.45 4.14 7.13
CA PHE A 73 -7.89 4.14 7.28
C PHE A 73 -8.32 5.04 8.44
N LEU A 74 -9.32 5.87 8.20
CA LEU A 74 -9.88 6.80 9.17
C LEU A 74 -11.32 6.40 9.49
N ILE A 75 -11.64 6.38 10.77
CA ILE A 75 -13.01 6.13 11.25
C ILE A 75 -13.24 6.96 12.52
N ASN A 76 -14.47 7.34 12.80
CA ASN A 76 -14.80 8.02 14.05
C ASN A 76 -14.61 7.06 15.23
N ARG A 77 -14.10 7.60 16.33
CA ARG A 77 -13.68 6.81 17.51
C ARG A 77 -14.84 6.03 18.16
N GLU A 78 -16.04 6.52 18.04
CA GLU A 78 -17.24 5.95 18.69
C GLU A 78 -17.87 4.83 17.85
N ALA A 79 -17.45 4.67 16.58
CA ALA A 79 -18.02 3.66 15.70
C ALA A 79 -17.54 2.25 16.09
N THR A 80 -18.48 1.32 16.12
CA THR A 80 -18.24 -0.11 16.32
C THR A 80 -18.29 -0.90 15.02
N SER A 81 -18.93 -0.34 14.00
CA SER A 81 -19.07 -0.93 12.65
C SER A 81 -18.98 0.15 11.57
N LEU A 82 -18.82 -0.27 10.32
CA LEU A 82 -18.88 0.67 9.18
C LEU A 82 -20.26 1.31 8.99
N GLU A 83 -21.31 0.57 9.31
CA GLU A 83 -22.70 1.05 9.18
C GLU A 83 -23.03 2.15 10.18
N ASP A 84 -22.49 1.99 11.40
CA ASP A 84 -22.68 2.92 12.50
C ASP A 84 -21.78 4.17 12.38
N ALA A 85 -20.76 4.10 11.55
CA ALA A 85 -19.82 5.19 11.38
C ALA A 85 -20.47 6.44 10.77
N ILE A 86 -20.24 7.58 11.43
CA ILE A 86 -20.59 8.91 10.92
C ILE A 86 -19.54 9.40 9.91
N PHE A 87 -18.29 9.00 10.14
CA PHE A 87 -17.14 9.41 9.35
C PHE A 87 -16.25 8.19 9.06
N THR A 88 -15.94 7.98 7.79
CA THR A 88 -14.94 7.01 7.33
C THR A 88 -14.08 7.67 6.26
N GLY A 89 -12.83 7.25 6.13
CA GLY A 89 -11.96 7.83 5.12
C GLY A 89 -10.69 7.04 4.87
N HIS A 90 -10.06 7.38 3.76
CA HIS A 90 -8.76 6.87 3.36
C HIS A 90 -7.78 8.02 3.15
N ARG A 91 -6.72 8.02 3.93
CA ARG A 91 -5.65 9.01 3.86
C ARG A 91 -4.41 8.38 3.24
N ARG A 92 -3.97 8.89 2.11
CA ARG A 92 -2.82 8.36 1.39
C ARG A 92 -1.92 9.45 0.83
N MET A 93 -0.70 9.07 0.50
CA MET A 93 0.18 9.91 -0.31
C MET A 93 -0.02 9.53 -1.78
N ALA A 94 -0.40 10.51 -2.59
CA ALA A 94 -0.52 10.39 -4.03
C ALA A 94 0.56 11.20 -4.74
N THR A 95 0.96 10.81 -5.93
CA THR A 95 1.87 11.64 -6.74
C THR A 95 1.10 12.75 -7.45
N VAL A 96 1.76 13.85 -7.73
CA VAL A 96 1.20 14.96 -8.54
C VAL A 96 0.62 14.41 -9.85
N SER A 97 1.36 13.54 -10.53
CA SER A 97 0.90 12.92 -11.78
C SER A 97 -0.39 12.11 -11.61
N GLU A 98 -0.51 11.33 -10.52
CA GLU A 98 -1.72 10.55 -10.25
C GLU A 98 -2.94 11.44 -10.04
N LEU A 99 -2.80 12.54 -9.30
CA LEU A 99 -3.90 13.47 -9.02
C LEU A 99 -4.35 14.24 -10.29
N ILE A 100 -3.42 14.62 -11.15
CA ILE A 100 -3.74 15.24 -12.43
C ILE A 100 -4.50 14.26 -13.35
N ILE A 101 -4.09 12.98 -13.38
CA ILE A 101 -4.81 11.93 -14.13
C ILE A 101 -6.23 11.72 -13.58
N MET A 102 -6.44 11.92 -12.28
CA MET A 102 -7.77 11.88 -11.66
C MET A 102 -8.64 13.08 -12.03
N GLY A 103 -8.10 14.09 -12.71
CA GLY A 103 -8.83 15.26 -13.18
C GLY A 103 -8.74 16.50 -12.30
N TYR A 104 -7.87 16.50 -11.27
CA TYR A 104 -7.64 17.69 -10.45
C TYR A 104 -6.79 18.73 -11.18
N ASP A 105 -7.01 20.01 -10.85
CA ASP A 105 -6.27 21.11 -11.44
C ASP A 105 -4.78 21.05 -11.09
N ARG A 106 -3.95 21.22 -12.11
CA ARG A 106 -2.50 21.07 -12.01
C ARG A 106 -1.87 22.10 -11.06
N GLU A 107 -2.27 23.37 -11.17
CA GLU A 107 -1.68 24.43 -10.35
C GLU A 107 -1.98 24.23 -8.87
N LEU A 108 -3.21 23.81 -8.56
CA LEU A 108 -3.63 23.49 -7.22
C LEU A 108 -2.83 22.30 -6.65
N VAL A 109 -2.70 21.21 -7.41
CA VAL A 109 -1.96 20.02 -6.99
C VAL A 109 -0.47 20.32 -6.75
N GLU A 110 0.17 21.08 -7.67
CA GLU A 110 1.58 21.47 -7.53
C GLU A 110 1.79 22.39 -6.31
N SER A 111 0.85 23.28 -6.02
CA SER A 111 0.92 24.17 -4.84
C SER A 111 0.87 23.41 -3.51
N LYS A 112 0.20 22.24 -3.47
CA LYS A 112 0.07 21.37 -2.29
C LYS A 112 1.14 20.29 -2.20
N ALA A 113 2.03 20.22 -3.19
CA ALA A 113 3.11 19.26 -3.23
C ALA A 113 4.21 19.63 -2.22
N THR A 114 4.03 19.20 -0.98
CA THR A 114 4.99 19.40 0.10
C THR A 114 5.89 18.18 0.25
N GLY A 115 7.19 18.41 0.46
CA GLY A 115 8.17 17.33 0.63
C GLY A 115 8.03 16.56 1.95
N ALA A 116 7.24 17.06 2.92
CA ALA A 116 7.05 16.45 4.23
C ALA A 116 5.56 16.44 4.59
N SER A 117 4.95 15.29 4.59
CA SER A 117 3.57 15.08 5.05
C SER A 117 3.55 14.53 6.47
N ARG A 118 2.45 14.77 7.19
CA ARG A 118 2.18 14.14 8.51
C ARG A 118 2.23 12.60 8.44
N LEU A 119 1.87 12.02 7.31
CA LEU A 119 2.00 10.58 7.08
C LEU A 119 3.45 10.10 7.02
N SER A 120 4.40 10.96 6.64
CA SER A 120 5.82 10.59 6.62
C SER A 120 6.40 10.42 8.02
N THR A 121 5.80 11.07 9.03
CA THR A 121 6.20 10.98 10.44
C THR A 121 5.51 9.85 11.20
N ASN A 122 4.54 9.16 10.57
CA ASN A 122 3.86 8.03 11.20
C ASN A 122 4.82 6.86 11.39
N VAL A 123 5.01 6.45 12.65
CA VAL A 123 5.97 5.41 13.05
C VAL A 123 5.59 4.06 12.44
N GLU A 124 4.32 3.69 12.43
CA GLU A 124 3.82 2.41 11.93
C GLU A 124 4.08 2.27 10.42
N ARG A 125 3.82 3.33 9.67
CA ARG A 125 4.11 3.37 8.24
C ARG A 125 5.61 3.27 7.96
N ARG A 126 6.43 3.93 8.76
CA ARG A 126 7.90 3.90 8.66
C ARG A 126 8.44 2.51 8.94
N GLU A 127 7.96 1.86 9.99
CA GLU A 127 8.37 0.49 10.35
C GLU A 127 7.91 -0.53 9.29
N ARG A 128 6.71 -0.40 8.74
CA ARG A 128 6.22 -1.25 7.65
C ARG A 128 7.10 -1.15 6.40
N ARG A 129 7.70 -0.01 6.14
CA ARG A 129 8.63 0.22 5.02
C ARG A 129 10.10 -0.01 5.38
N ASN A 130 10.39 -0.83 6.40
CA ASN A 130 11.75 -1.11 6.86
C ASN A 130 12.57 0.15 7.17
N ASN A 131 11.93 1.14 7.80
CA ASN A 131 12.57 2.39 8.20
C ASN A 131 13.20 3.18 7.03
N GLN A 132 12.86 2.84 5.79
CA GLN A 132 13.22 3.66 4.65
C GLN A 132 12.45 4.97 4.76
N LEU A 133 13.17 5.99 5.18
CA LEU A 133 12.70 7.37 5.10
C LEU A 133 12.52 7.66 3.60
N ASP A 134 11.29 7.78 3.17
CA ASP A 134 10.92 8.10 1.79
C ASP A 134 11.18 9.60 1.51
N TYR A 135 12.30 10.09 2.04
CA TYR A 135 12.88 11.39 1.71
C TYR A 135 13.66 11.30 0.40
N GLY A 136 13.18 10.47 -0.53
CA GLY A 136 13.73 10.48 -1.87
C GLY A 136 13.58 11.90 -2.40
N PHE A 137 14.70 12.53 -2.68
CA PHE A 137 14.72 13.71 -3.53
C PHE A 137 14.11 13.29 -4.87
N ARG A 138 12.76 13.37 -4.95
CA ARG A 138 12.06 13.22 -6.19
C ARG A 138 12.35 14.48 -6.98
N SER A 139 13.27 14.34 -7.92
CA SER A 139 13.80 15.47 -8.69
C SER A 139 12.77 16.03 -9.68
N GLN A 140 11.77 15.23 -10.03
CA GLN A 140 10.72 15.64 -10.97
C GLN A 140 9.48 16.09 -10.20
N GLU A 141 8.89 17.20 -10.62
CA GLU A 141 7.66 17.74 -10.03
C GLU A 141 6.50 16.76 -10.07
N SER A 142 6.36 16.01 -11.15
CA SER A 142 5.34 14.98 -11.34
C SER A 142 5.39 13.85 -10.32
N GLU A 143 6.55 13.60 -9.70
CA GLU A 143 6.75 12.55 -8.71
C GLU A 143 6.60 13.05 -7.26
N LYS A 144 6.52 14.36 -7.05
CA LYS A 144 6.29 14.91 -5.71
C LYS A 144 5.03 14.32 -5.10
N LEU A 145 5.03 14.16 -3.79
CA LEU A 145 3.92 13.57 -3.05
C LEU A 145 3.03 14.66 -2.46
N VAL A 146 1.75 14.42 -2.56
CA VAL A 146 0.68 15.22 -1.95
C VAL A 146 -0.12 14.34 -1.02
N GLU A 147 -0.44 14.82 0.18
CA GLU A 147 -1.39 14.15 1.05
C GLU A 147 -2.79 14.29 0.46
N TYR A 148 -3.41 13.15 0.15
CA TYR A 148 -4.76 13.08 -0.38
C TYR A 148 -5.64 12.28 0.57
N VAL A 149 -6.76 12.88 0.96
CA VAL A 149 -7.70 12.29 1.91
C VAL A 149 -9.07 12.23 1.25
N GLU A 150 -9.59 11.03 1.11
CA GLU A 150 -10.92 10.75 0.62
C GLU A 150 -11.80 10.34 1.80
N THR A 151 -12.83 11.12 2.09
CA THR A 151 -13.70 10.92 3.25
C THR A 151 -15.14 10.74 2.85
N TYR A 152 -15.84 9.92 3.61
CA TYR A 152 -17.27 9.68 3.52
C TYR A 152 -17.89 10.06 4.86
N VAL A 153 -18.65 11.12 4.87
CA VAL A 153 -19.19 11.72 6.10
C VAL A 153 -20.70 11.94 5.98
N LYS A 154 -21.40 11.60 7.04
CA LYS A 154 -22.83 11.90 7.20
C LYS A 154 -22.97 13.31 7.77
N ILE A 155 -23.38 14.25 6.95
CA ILE A 155 -23.53 15.67 7.32
C ILE A 155 -24.81 16.22 6.70
N ASP A 156 -25.50 17.07 7.46
CA ASP A 156 -26.62 17.88 6.94
C ASP A 156 -26.01 19.04 6.13
N TRP A 157 -26.05 18.92 4.80
CA TRP A 157 -25.42 19.88 3.90
C TRP A 157 -26.36 21.01 3.50
N ASP A 158 -27.66 20.71 3.39
CA ASP A 158 -28.70 21.68 2.98
C ASP A 158 -29.44 22.32 4.15
N ASN A 159 -29.14 21.92 5.40
CA ASN A 159 -29.71 22.36 6.66
C ASN A 159 -31.22 22.03 6.77
N ASP A 160 -31.61 20.86 6.25
CA ASP A 160 -32.99 20.36 6.37
C ASP A 160 -33.23 19.57 7.68
N GLY A 161 -32.16 19.29 8.44
CA GLY A 161 -32.15 18.51 9.68
C GLY A 161 -31.93 17.01 9.47
N VAL A 162 -31.71 16.56 8.24
CA VAL A 162 -31.38 15.16 7.89
C VAL A 162 -29.95 15.07 7.40
N SER A 163 -29.18 14.16 7.96
CA SER A 163 -27.78 13.97 7.53
C SER A 163 -27.70 13.12 6.26
N GLU A 164 -27.01 13.62 5.26
CA GLU A 164 -26.71 12.95 4.00
C GLU A 164 -25.29 12.38 3.99
N LEU A 165 -25.10 11.27 3.30
CA LEU A 165 -23.76 10.76 3.06
C LEU A 165 -23.10 11.53 1.92
N ARG A 166 -21.99 12.18 2.20
CA ARG A 166 -21.23 12.93 1.20
C ARG A 166 -19.80 12.40 1.11
N ARG A 167 -19.31 12.34 -0.12
CA ARG A 167 -17.91 12.09 -0.42
C ARG A 167 -17.20 13.43 -0.50
N ILE A 168 -16.24 13.66 0.37
CA ILE A 168 -15.44 14.88 0.43
C ILE A 168 -13.98 14.49 0.25
N CYS A 169 -13.33 15.04 -0.77
CA CYS A 169 -11.91 14.85 -1.02
C CYS A 169 -11.14 16.09 -0.60
N CYS A 170 -10.11 15.91 0.20
CA CYS A 170 -9.23 16.98 0.67
C CYS A 170 -7.79 16.73 0.20
N MET A 171 -7.03 17.82 0.07
CA MET A 171 -5.67 17.78 -0.42
C MET A 171 -4.75 18.70 0.37
N GLY A 172 -3.49 18.24 0.55
CA GLY A 172 -2.47 19.00 1.25
C GLY A 172 -2.56 18.94 2.78
N ASP A 173 -1.60 19.55 3.47
CA ASP A 173 -1.52 19.56 4.94
C ASP A 173 -2.61 20.42 5.60
N ASP A 174 -3.21 21.33 4.86
CA ASP A 174 -4.31 22.21 5.28
C ASP A 174 -5.69 21.60 5.03
N TYR A 175 -5.76 20.43 4.40
CA TYR A 175 -7.00 19.70 4.07
C TYR A 175 -7.98 20.54 3.24
N GLU A 176 -7.49 21.26 2.25
CA GLU A 176 -8.35 22.00 1.33
C GLU A 176 -9.31 21.06 0.61
N ILE A 177 -10.60 21.40 0.63
CA ILE A 177 -11.65 20.62 -0.02
C ILE A 177 -11.56 20.85 -1.53
N VAL A 178 -11.24 19.78 -2.26
CA VAL A 178 -11.11 19.82 -3.73
C VAL A 178 -12.30 19.18 -4.44
N HIS A 179 -13.06 18.35 -3.76
CA HIS A 179 -14.23 17.70 -4.32
C HIS A 179 -15.27 17.42 -3.23
N ASN A 180 -16.56 17.59 -3.57
CA ASN A 180 -17.68 17.31 -2.68
C ASN A 180 -18.89 16.87 -3.50
N GLU A 181 -19.36 15.64 -3.27
CA GLU A 181 -20.54 15.09 -3.95
C GLU A 181 -21.39 14.23 -3.00
N ALA A 182 -22.68 14.09 -3.31
CA ALA A 182 -23.55 13.16 -2.60
C ALA A 182 -23.16 11.72 -2.95
N TRP A 183 -23.18 10.82 -1.97
CA TRP A 183 -22.74 9.43 -2.15
C TRP A 183 -23.76 8.46 -1.54
N SER A 184 -23.82 7.22 -2.06
CA SER A 184 -24.83 6.25 -1.61
C SER A 184 -24.34 5.37 -0.45
N SER A 185 -23.07 4.94 -0.48
CA SER A 185 -22.50 4.08 0.57
C SER A 185 -20.97 4.15 0.57
N PRO A 186 -20.30 4.10 1.74
CA PRO A 186 -18.84 4.05 1.79
C PRO A 186 -18.31 2.81 1.07
N PRO A 187 -17.27 2.92 0.21
CA PRO A 187 -16.73 1.80 -0.55
C PRO A 187 -15.73 0.98 0.24
N PHE A 188 -15.94 0.82 1.53
CA PHE A 188 -15.06 0.08 2.42
C PHE A 188 -15.70 -1.23 2.86
N ALA A 189 -14.88 -2.27 2.96
CA ALA A 189 -15.24 -3.53 3.58
C ALA A 189 -14.18 -3.89 4.62
N THR A 190 -14.60 -4.36 5.77
CA THR A 190 -13.72 -4.71 6.88
C THR A 190 -13.85 -6.17 7.25
N PHE A 191 -12.74 -6.74 7.65
CA PHE A 191 -12.67 -8.08 8.22
C PHE A 191 -11.81 -8.03 9.48
N CYS A 192 -12.38 -8.45 10.61
CA CYS A 192 -11.67 -8.55 11.87
C CYS A 192 -11.66 -10.01 12.34
N PRO A 193 -10.50 -10.70 12.37
CA PRO A 193 -10.41 -12.10 12.78
C PRO A 193 -10.70 -12.30 14.29
N CYS A 194 -10.32 -11.34 15.12
CA CYS A 194 -10.50 -11.39 16.58
C CYS A 194 -11.18 -10.10 17.05
N PRO A 195 -12.52 -10.00 16.93
CA PRO A 195 -13.23 -8.78 17.32
C PRO A 195 -13.19 -8.59 18.83
N GLU A 196 -13.05 -7.33 19.23
CA GLU A 196 -13.17 -6.91 20.62
C GLU A 196 -14.50 -6.18 20.83
N SER A 197 -15.11 -6.34 21.98
CA SER A 197 -16.41 -5.74 22.27
C SER A 197 -16.33 -4.22 22.28
N HIS A 198 -17.27 -3.56 21.61
CA HIS A 198 -17.43 -2.10 21.59
C HIS A 198 -16.27 -1.32 20.95
N VAL A 199 -15.41 -1.99 20.18
CA VAL A 199 -14.27 -1.37 19.49
C VAL A 199 -14.26 -1.83 18.04
N PHE A 200 -14.00 -0.90 17.12
CA PHE A 200 -13.92 -1.21 15.68
C PHE A 200 -12.68 -2.05 15.34
N PHE A 201 -11.53 -1.68 15.89
CA PHE A 201 -10.29 -2.43 15.69
C PHE A 201 -10.17 -3.52 16.75
N GLY A 202 -10.23 -4.77 16.36
CA GLY A 202 -9.98 -5.91 17.24
C GLY A 202 -8.51 -6.22 17.39
N GLN A 203 -8.22 -7.34 18.04
CA GLN A 203 -6.86 -7.82 18.28
C GLN A 203 -6.29 -8.50 17.05
N SER A 204 -5.00 -8.29 16.82
CA SER A 204 -4.25 -9.03 15.82
C SER A 204 -3.81 -10.40 16.38
N ILE A 205 -3.46 -11.33 15.47
CA ILE A 205 -2.86 -12.60 15.87
C ILE A 205 -1.56 -12.37 16.65
N TYR A 206 -0.82 -11.30 16.33
CA TYR A 206 0.39 -10.93 17.06
C TYR A 206 0.09 -10.57 18.52
N ASP A 207 -0.99 -9.82 18.79
CA ASP A 207 -1.37 -9.45 20.15
C ASP A 207 -1.66 -10.68 21.01
N LEU A 208 -2.24 -11.72 20.41
CA LEU A 208 -2.56 -12.98 21.09
C LEU A 208 -1.34 -13.86 21.33
N VAL A 209 -0.37 -13.88 20.41
CA VAL A 209 0.76 -14.84 20.44
C VAL A 209 2.10 -14.17 20.75
N GLY A 210 2.16 -12.85 20.76
CA GLY A 210 3.41 -12.10 20.88
C GLY A 210 4.20 -12.38 22.15
N ASP A 211 3.53 -12.55 23.28
CA ASP A 211 4.19 -12.86 24.54
C ASP A 211 4.74 -14.29 24.57
N ILE A 212 4.01 -15.24 23.99
CA ILE A 212 4.48 -16.63 23.83
C ILE A 212 5.71 -16.64 22.90
N GLN A 213 5.67 -15.89 21.81
CA GLN A 213 6.80 -15.73 20.87
C GLN A 213 8.06 -15.17 21.57
N LYS A 214 7.89 -14.17 22.44
CA LYS A 214 8.99 -13.58 23.21
C LYS A 214 9.58 -14.60 24.18
N ILE A 215 8.73 -15.34 24.92
CA ILE A 215 9.16 -16.40 25.83
C ILE A 215 9.93 -17.47 25.06
N LYS A 216 9.38 -17.96 23.94
CA LYS A 216 10.01 -18.98 23.09
C LYS A 216 11.39 -18.52 22.59
N SER A 217 11.49 -17.28 22.15
CA SER A 217 12.74 -16.69 21.69
C SER A 217 13.79 -16.57 22.80
N ASN A 218 13.36 -16.19 24.01
CA ASN A 218 14.25 -16.10 25.17
C ASN A 218 14.73 -17.47 25.63
N VAL A 219 13.85 -18.47 25.68
CA VAL A 219 14.23 -19.84 26.01
C VAL A 219 15.24 -20.39 25.01
N LEU A 220 15.03 -20.16 23.70
CA LEU A 220 15.97 -20.57 22.67
C LEU A 220 17.35 -19.90 22.84
N ARG A 221 17.38 -18.58 23.04
CA ARG A 221 18.64 -17.83 23.25
C ARG A 221 19.37 -18.35 24.49
N ASN A 222 18.68 -18.48 25.61
CA ASN A 222 19.29 -19.00 26.85
C ASN A 222 19.79 -20.43 26.70
N SER A 223 19.12 -21.27 25.90
CA SER A 223 19.55 -22.63 25.59
C SER A 223 20.84 -22.63 24.76
N LEU A 224 20.96 -21.74 23.77
CA LEU A 224 22.16 -21.57 22.95
C LEU A 224 23.33 -21.01 23.79
N ASP A 225 23.07 -20.07 24.69
CA ASP A 225 24.07 -19.53 25.62
C ASP A 225 24.55 -20.61 26.58
N SER A 226 23.64 -21.42 27.12
CA SER A 226 24.00 -22.57 27.97
C SER A 226 24.83 -23.60 27.22
N LEU A 227 24.50 -23.86 25.93
CA LEU A 227 25.28 -24.74 25.08
C LEU A 227 26.70 -24.19 24.85
N SER A 228 26.82 -22.90 24.54
CA SER A 228 28.10 -22.22 24.35
C SER A 228 28.97 -22.28 25.62
N LEU A 229 28.37 -22.04 26.80
CA LEU A 229 29.06 -22.18 28.08
C LEU A 229 29.42 -23.61 28.44
N SER A 230 28.68 -24.60 27.94
CA SER A 230 29.02 -26.01 28.11
C SER A 230 30.19 -26.44 27.22
N ILE A 231 30.30 -25.88 26.01
CA ILE A 231 31.41 -26.15 25.07
C ILE A 231 32.66 -25.40 25.51
N HIS A 232 32.53 -24.13 25.94
CA HIS A 232 33.59 -23.28 26.42
C HIS A 232 33.37 -22.90 27.88
N PRO A 233 33.62 -23.81 28.83
CA PRO A 233 33.34 -23.52 30.23
C PRO A 233 34.28 -22.44 30.74
N ARG A 234 33.79 -21.61 31.66
CA ARG A 234 34.62 -20.66 32.40
C ARG A 234 35.62 -21.45 33.24
N VAL A 235 36.82 -20.93 33.32
CA VAL A 235 37.90 -21.56 34.11
C VAL A 235 38.23 -20.66 35.28
N ALA A 236 38.22 -21.20 36.47
CA ALA A 236 38.77 -20.55 37.64
C ALA A 236 40.22 -20.95 37.82
N MET A 237 41.11 -19.97 37.95
CA MET A 237 42.55 -20.19 38.13
C MET A 237 43.09 -19.37 39.29
N VAL A 238 44.16 -19.84 39.89
CA VAL A 238 44.89 -19.08 40.92
C VAL A 238 45.90 -18.17 40.24
N GLU A 239 45.77 -16.90 40.51
CA GLU A 239 46.65 -15.86 39.92
C GLU A 239 48.14 -16.12 40.28
N GLY A 240 49.01 -15.96 39.27
CA GLY A 240 50.44 -16.13 39.45
C GLY A 240 50.94 -17.60 39.48
N GLN A 241 50.05 -18.61 39.49
CA GLN A 241 50.43 -20.03 39.52
C GLN A 241 50.13 -20.79 38.22
N VAL A 242 49.45 -20.10 37.28
CA VAL A 242 49.05 -20.66 36.00
C VAL A 242 49.43 -19.68 34.90
N ASN A 243 49.90 -20.19 33.77
CA ASN A 243 50.18 -19.37 32.60
C ASN A 243 48.85 -19.00 31.93
N ILE A 244 48.50 -17.71 31.91
CA ILE A 244 47.25 -17.18 31.34
C ILE A 244 47.15 -17.47 29.84
N ASP A 245 48.29 -17.37 29.12
CA ASP A 245 48.31 -17.60 27.66
C ASP A 245 47.95 -19.04 27.30
N ASP A 246 48.33 -20.01 28.16
CA ASP A 246 47.96 -21.40 27.94
C ASP A 246 46.45 -21.66 28.17
N VAL A 247 45.84 -20.92 29.12
CA VAL A 247 44.42 -21.05 29.42
C VAL A 247 43.56 -20.35 28.36
N THR A 248 44.06 -19.27 27.77
CA THR A 248 43.35 -18.53 26.71
C THR A 248 43.50 -19.19 25.34
N ASN A 249 44.46 -20.12 25.21
CA ASN A 249 44.65 -20.88 23.97
C ASN A 249 43.48 -21.88 23.78
N THR A 250 42.66 -21.65 22.74
CA THR A 250 41.49 -22.48 22.39
C THR A 250 41.82 -23.64 21.44
N GLU A 251 43.07 -23.91 21.15
CA GLU A 251 43.48 -25.05 20.31
C GLU A 251 43.13 -26.40 20.96
N ILE A 252 42.59 -27.31 20.15
CA ILE A 252 42.22 -28.64 20.61
C ILE A 252 43.50 -29.40 21.02
N GLY A 253 43.55 -29.80 22.30
CA GLY A 253 44.72 -30.52 22.82
C GLY A 253 45.86 -29.61 23.33
N ALA A 254 45.66 -28.32 23.46
CA ALA A 254 46.63 -27.40 24.07
C ALA A 254 46.93 -27.80 25.51
N ILE A 255 48.20 -27.64 25.92
CA ILE A 255 48.71 -28.02 27.25
C ILE A 255 48.67 -26.80 28.15
N ILE A 256 47.99 -26.92 29.31
CA ILE A 256 47.93 -25.88 30.33
C ILE A 256 49.03 -26.19 31.37
N ARG A 257 50.01 -25.27 31.52
CA ARG A 257 51.08 -25.36 32.52
C ARG A 257 50.64 -24.74 33.83
N GLN A 258 50.75 -25.52 34.93
CA GLN A 258 50.39 -25.08 36.26
C GLN A 258 51.50 -25.49 37.27
N SER A 259 51.71 -24.66 38.30
CA SER A 259 52.76 -24.88 39.31
C SER A 259 52.42 -26.04 40.27
N ALA A 260 51.17 -26.36 40.49
CA ALA A 260 50.72 -27.49 41.29
C ALA A 260 49.39 -28.04 40.75
N PRO A 261 49.07 -29.34 40.98
CA PRO A 261 47.78 -29.91 40.55
C PRO A 261 46.57 -29.22 41.19
N GLY A 262 45.53 -28.95 40.41
CA GLY A 262 44.27 -28.37 40.87
C GLY A 262 44.23 -26.84 40.93
N MET A 263 45.25 -26.13 40.42
CA MET A 263 45.26 -24.66 40.35
C MET A 263 44.36 -24.12 39.24
N VAL A 264 43.88 -24.98 38.36
CA VAL A 264 42.90 -24.67 37.30
C VAL A 264 41.69 -25.58 37.50
N SER A 265 40.52 -25.01 37.67
CA SER A 265 39.28 -25.78 37.79
C SER A 265 38.25 -25.25 36.79
N PRO A 266 37.69 -26.14 35.92
CA PRO A 266 36.59 -25.71 35.04
C PRO A 266 35.33 -25.46 35.88
N PHE A 267 34.68 -24.32 35.62
CA PHE A 267 33.40 -24.00 36.21
C PHE A 267 32.30 -24.59 35.31
N ASN A 268 31.97 -25.85 35.56
CA ASN A 268 30.98 -26.55 34.76
C ASN A 268 29.60 -26.15 35.12
N LEU A 269 28.90 -25.44 34.23
CA LEU A 269 27.49 -25.18 34.30
C LEU A 269 26.73 -26.32 33.60
N PRO A 270 25.68 -26.88 34.23
CA PRO A 270 24.90 -27.93 33.60
C PRO A 270 24.20 -27.40 32.37
N PHE A 271 24.17 -28.18 31.30
CA PHE A 271 23.42 -27.84 30.09
C PHE A 271 21.93 -28.00 30.33
N VAL A 272 21.20 -26.88 30.26
CA VAL A 272 19.77 -26.79 30.55
C VAL A 272 18.89 -27.17 29.34
N GLY A 273 19.48 -27.49 28.21
CA GLY A 273 18.75 -27.78 26.98
C GLY A 273 17.80 -28.97 27.04
N LYS A 274 18.10 -29.98 27.89
CA LYS A 274 17.20 -31.12 28.07
C LYS A 274 15.82 -30.74 28.60
N GLU A 275 15.75 -29.67 29.42
CA GLU A 275 14.51 -29.17 30.02
C GLU A 275 13.88 -28.07 29.12
N ALA A 276 14.72 -27.33 28.41
CA ALA A 276 14.27 -26.22 27.56
C ALA A 276 13.65 -26.69 26.23
N PHE A 277 14.20 -27.75 25.59
CA PHE A 277 13.70 -28.22 24.29
C PHE A 277 12.25 -28.70 24.29
N PRO A 278 11.74 -29.40 25.32
CA PRO A 278 10.32 -29.76 25.41
C PRO A 278 9.38 -28.54 25.48
N MET A 279 9.88 -27.39 25.96
CA MET A 279 9.09 -26.15 26.04
C MET A 279 9.04 -25.39 24.69
N LEU A 280 9.86 -25.77 23.71
CA LEU A 280 9.93 -25.14 22.39
C LEU A 280 9.06 -25.85 21.33
N GLY A 281 8.61 -27.07 21.63
CA GLY A 281 7.80 -27.94 20.77
C GLY A 281 6.34 -27.55 20.63
#